data_f685b4065e15587e9b9a9a3fc3048e2a
#
_entry.id   f685b4065e15587e9b9a9a3fc3048e2a
#
_cell.length_a   1.000
_cell.length_b   1.000
_cell.length_c   1.000
_cell.angle_alpha   90.00
_cell.angle_beta   90.00
_cell.angle_gamma   90.00
#
_symmetry.space_group_name_H-M   'P 1'
#
loop_
_entity.id
_entity.type
_entity.pdbx_description
1 polymer ?
#
loop_
_entity_poly.entity_id
_entity_poly.type
_entity_poly.pdbx_seq_one_letter_code
_entity_poly.pdbx_strand_id
1 'polypeptide(L)'
;MTIEKEILEKNKDNNIIISESHIKNKLIKKCYYCGELTGKREFLIYNLFKKKCVQIGKANELIIKGIDFLSNNAKNTFFNLPKKPVADLISVGQGIKKAEKKNYMNLQNNLHPYLLTSGQEGVSIYKVNSINSFEKIGGNSFGPTTLWSLFTYSCGYDNPDLGCEEAANGNNNLIDLSVGDIYGGNYENMSLSSDLIGSSFCKFKNIDDINNVEKKDVAKSLVILYGGTFSHITSLVSLKENINKVIISSNPFYSLELFQIIQTSIERYSSNTIGAIFNDSSDYFEIIGMVIDLYNKDLFEI
;
A
#
# COMPACT_ATOMS: atom_id res chain seq x y z
N MET A 1 -35.12 17.26 8.52
CA MET A 1 -33.85 16.96 7.84
C MET A 1 -34.11 15.72 7.01
N THR A 2 -34.04 15.82 5.68
CA THR A 2 -34.36 14.69 4.80
C THR A 2 -33.20 13.66 4.83
N ILE A 3 -33.52 12.38 4.65
CA ILE A 3 -32.56 11.26 4.58
C ILE A 3 -31.38 11.58 3.65
N GLU A 4 -31.60 12.38 2.60
CA GLU A 4 -30.59 12.86 1.67
C GLU A 4 -29.51 13.75 2.31
N LYS A 5 -29.87 14.60 3.28
CA LYS A 5 -28.91 15.41 4.03
C LYS A 5 -28.07 14.56 4.99
N GLU A 6 -28.68 13.56 5.60
CA GLU A 6 -28.01 12.64 6.52
C GLU A 6 -27.00 11.73 5.79
N ILE A 7 -27.30 11.35 4.54
CA ILE A 7 -26.40 10.57 3.67
C ILE A 7 -25.21 11.41 3.22
N LEU A 8 -25.42 12.67 2.87
CA LEU A 8 -24.36 13.60 2.45
C LEU A 8 -23.43 13.99 3.62
N GLU A 9 -23.97 14.14 4.84
CA GLU A 9 -23.18 14.44 6.03
C GLU A 9 -22.38 13.23 6.52
N LYS A 10 -22.91 12.00 6.43
CA LYS A 10 -22.18 10.77 6.79
C LYS A 10 -21.12 10.34 5.77
N ASN A 11 -21.20 10.81 4.52
CA ASN A 11 -20.24 10.46 3.47
C ASN A 11 -19.03 11.40 3.40
N LYS A 12 -18.91 12.39 4.28
CA LYS A 12 -17.69 13.21 4.38
C LYS A 12 -16.44 12.38 4.69
N ASP A 13 -16.62 11.24 5.36
CA ASP A 13 -15.52 10.35 5.76
C ASP A 13 -15.13 9.32 4.68
N ASN A 14 -15.88 9.21 3.57
CA ASN A 14 -15.67 8.16 2.55
C ASN A 14 -15.36 8.66 1.13
N ASN A 15 -14.89 9.90 0.96
CA ASN A 15 -14.42 10.49 -0.32
C ASN A 15 -15.35 10.33 -1.56
N ILE A 16 -16.64 10.06 -1.37
CA ILE A 16 -17.61 10.07 -2.47
C ILE A 16 -18.22 11.47 -2.54
N ILE A 17 -17.56 12.37 -3.25
CA ILE A 17 -18.11 13.71 -3.55
C ILE A 17 -19.05 13.58 -4.74
N ILE A 18 -20.30 13.24 -4.47
CA ILE A 18 -21.37 13.37 -5.47
C ILE A 18 -22.12 14.67 -5.19
N SER A 19 -21.95 15.66 -6.06
CA SER A 19 -22.69 16.93 -5.89
C SER A 19 -24.21 16.70 -6.05
N GLU A 20 -25.00 17.39 -5.25
CA GLU A 20 -26.47 17.31 -5.30
C GLU A 20 -27.06 17.65 -6.70
N SER A 21 -26.34 18.45 -7.48
CA SER A 21 -26.68 18.81 -8.85
C SER A 21 -26.59 17.66 -9.84
N HIS A 22 -25.66 16.70 -9.63
CA HIS A 22 -25.52 15.51 -10.49
C HIS A 22 -26.59 14.46 -10.18
N ILE A 23 -27.04 14.37 -8.93
CA ILE A 23 -28.09 13.41 -8.51
C ILE A 23 -29.47 13.81 -9.04
N LYS A 24 -29.75 15.12 -9.10
CA LYS A 24 -31.07 15.66 -9.57
C LYS A 24 -31.23 15.63 -11.08
N ASN A 25 -30.14 15.52 -11.84
CA ASN A 25 -30.23 15.42 -13.30
C ASN A 25 -30.65 14.02 -13.73
N LYS A 26 -31.79 13.94 -14.43
CA LYS A 26 -32.36 12.71 -15.02
C LYS A 26 -31.47 11.96 -16.02
N LEU A 27 -30.20 12.40 -16.17
CA LEU A 27 -29.22 11.89 -17.17
C LEU A 27 -28.55 10.57 -16.78
N ILE A 28 -28.52 10.19 -15.50
CA ILE A 28 -27.90 8.92 -15.11
C ILE A 28 -28.84 7.77 -15.47
N LYS A 29 -28.55 7.05 -16.54
CA LYS A 29 -29.34 5.91 -17.01
C LYS A 29 -29.00 4.61 -16.27
N LYS A 30 -27.73 4.35 -15.98
CA LYS A 30 -27.23 3.15 -15.30
C LYS A 30 -26.14 3.52 -14.30
N CYS A 31 -26.04 2.74 -13.25
CA CYS A 31 -24.99 2.86 -12.23
C CYS A 31 -24.23 1.52 -12.20
N TYR A 32 -22.91 1.58 -12.29
CA TYR A 32 -22.05 0.41 -12.21
C TYR A 32 -21.14 0.55 -10.98
N TYR A 33 -20.82 -0.57 -10.37
CA TYR A 33 -19.88 -0.59 -9.25
C TYR A 33 -18.95 -1.79 -9.35
N CYS A 34 -17.81 -1.68 -8.68
CA CYS A 34 -16.83 -2.75 -8.51
C CYS A 34 -16.66 -3.10 -7.02
N GLY A 35 -16.11 -4.27 -6.76
CA GLY A 35 -15.93 -4.78 -5.41
C GLY A 35 -17.17 -5.35 -4.75
N GLU A 36 -17.04 -5.77 -3.50
CA GLU A 36 -18.15 -6.30 -2.69
C GLU A 36 -18.87 -5.16 -1.97
N LEU A 37 -20.11 -4.89 -2.36
CA LEU A 37 -20.99 -4.04 -1.58
C LEU A 37 -21.66 -4.88 -0.47
N THR A 38 -21.29 -4.61 0.77
CA THR A 38 -22.07 -5.12 1.89
C THR A 38 -23.40 -4.37 1.95
N GLY A 39 -24.49 -5.06 2.31
CA GLY A 39 -25.89 -4.62 2.18
C GLY A 39 -26.22 -3.17 2.56
N LYS A 40 -25.46 -2.54 3.51
CA LYS A 40 -25.63 -1.11 3.83
C LYS A 40 -25.17 -0.19 2.69
N ARG A 41 -24.05 -0.50 2.01
CA ARG A 41 -23.51 0.32 0.91
C ARG A 41 -24.38 0.17 -0.34
N GLU A 42 -24.83 -1.04 -0.65
CA GLU A 42 -25.77 -1.30 -1.75
C GLU A 42 -27.08 -0.54 -1.57
N PHE A 43 -27.64 -0.56 -0.35
CA PHE A 43 -28.84 0.19 -0.01
C PHE A 43 -28.66 1.71 -0.14
N LEU A 44 -27.51 2.23 0.28
CA LEU A 44 -27.18 3.66 0.14
C LEU A 44 -27.08 4.08 -1.33
N ILE A 45 -26.38 3.32 -2.16
CA ILE A 45 -26.24 3.60 -3.59
C ILE A 45 -27.58 3.50 -4.31
N TYR A 46 -28.39 2.47 -4.00
CA TYR A 46 -29.73 2.33 -4.54
C TYR A 46 -30.63 3.52 -4.16
N ASN A 47 -30.58 3.98 -2.91
CA ASN A 47 -31.36 5.13 -2.46
C ASN A 47 -30.92 6.44 -3.10
N LEU A 48 -29.62 6.63 -3.31
CA LEU A 48 -29.06 7.82 -3.98
C LEU A 48 -29.51 7.91 -5.44
N PHE A 49 -29.39 6.83 -6.18
CA PHE A 49 -29.59 6.85 -7.63
C PHE A 49 -31.00 6.38 -8.03
N LYS A 50 -31.78 5.79 -7.10
CA LYS A 50 -33.12 5.20 -7.36
C LYS A 50 -33.11 4.22 -8.55
N LYS A 51 -31.96 3.59 -8.81
CA LYS A 51 -31.73 2.69 -9.95
C LYS A 51 -30.98 1.46 -9.47
N LYS A 52 -31.20 0.35 -10.16
CA LYS A 52 -30.48 -0.88 -9.96
C LYS A 52 -29.01 -0.67 -10.37
N CYS A 53 -28.08 -0.86 -9.44
CA CYS A 53 -26.66 -0.88 -9.73
C CYS A 53 -26.24 -2.27 -10.17
N VAL A 54 -25.33 -2.32 -11.14
CA VAL A 54 -24.82 -3.58 -11.71
C VAL A 54 -23.37 -3.75 -11.31
N GLN A 55 -23.06 -4.86 -10.67
CA GLN A 55 -21.67 -5.22 -10.34
C GLN A 55 -20.89 -5.61 -11.59
N ILE A 56 -19.73 -5.01 -11.78
CA ILE A 56 -18.82 -5.29 -12.88
C ILE A 56 -17.55 -5.92 -12.33
N GLY A 57 -17.41 -7.24 -12.42
CA GLY A 57 -16.20 -7.96 -12.03
C GLY A 57 -15.90 -7.97 -10.53
N LYS A 58 -14.82 -8.63 -10.18
CA LYS A 58 -14.25 -8.62 -8.83
C LYS A 58 -13.13 -7.59 -8.75
N ALA A 59 -12.95 -6.95 -7.60
CA ALA A 59 -11.96 -5.88 -7.41
C ALA A 59 -10.56 -6.26 -7.90
N ASN A 60 -10.04 -7.41 -7.48
CA ASN A 60 -8.72 -7.90 -7.87
C ASN A 60 -8.58 -8.17 -9.38
N GLU A 61 -9.63 -8.68 -10.03
CA GLU A 61 -9.65 -8.86 -11.49
C GLU A 61 -9.56 -7.52 -12.22
N LEU A 62 -10.32 -6.53 -11.75
CA LEU A 62 -10.34 -5.19 -12.32
C LEU A 62 -9.01 -4.46 -12.07
N ILE A 63 -8.41 -4.61 -10.89
CA ILE A 63 -7.07 -4.08 -10.60
C ILE A 63 -6.04 -4.63 -11.59
N ILE A 64 -6.02 -5.94 -11.84
CA ILE A 64 -5.10 -6.57 -12.79
C ILE A 64 -5.31 -6.05 -14.21
N LYS A 65 -6.57 -5.88 -14.64
CA LYS A 65 -6.90 -5.29 -15.96
C LYS A 65 -6.45 -3.84 -16.07
N GLY A 66 -6.62 -3.05 -15.00
CA GLY A 66 -6.15 -1.66 -14.94
C GLY A 66 -4.62 -1.56 -15.02
N ILE A 67 -3.91 -2.41 -14.30
CA ILE A 67 -2.44 -2.49 -14.35
C ILE A 67 -1.98 -2.86 -15.76
N ASP A 68 -2.57 -3.89 -16.38
CA ASP A 68 -2.23 -4.33 -17.73
C ASP A 68 -2.45 -3.21 -18.77
N PHE A 69 -3.59 -2.54 -18.70
CA PHE A 69 -3.89 -1.42 -19.58
C PHE A 69 -2.87 -0.28 -19.42
N LEU A 70 -2.60 0.16 -18.20
CA LEU A 70 -1.68 1.27 -17.95
C LEU A 70 -0.24 0.91 -18.31
N SER A 71 0.19 -0.33 -18.11
CA SER A 71 1.54 -0.79 -18.49
C SER A 71 1.78 -0.70 -20.00
N ASN A 72 0.74 -0.86 -20.80
CA ASN A 72 0.80 -0.85 -22.27
C ASN A 72 0.51 0.54 -22.89
N ASN A 73 -0.24 1.40 -22.19
CA ASN A 73 -0.79 2.62 -22.78
C ASN A 73 -0.34 3.93 -22.09
N ALA A 74 0.19 3.86 -20.87
CA ALA A 74 0.57 5.06 -20.11
C ALA A 74 2.07 5.08 -19.79
N LYS A 75 2.70 6.23 -20.07
CA LYS A 75 4.09 6.49 -19.67
C LYS A 75 4.13 7.02 -18.25
N ASN A 76 5.27 6.84 -17.57
CA ASN A 76 5.52 7.40 -16.23
C ASN A 76 4.47 7.00 -15.18
N THR A 77 3.98 5.78 -15.26
CA THR A 77 3.01 5.23 -14.29
C THR A 77 3.70 4.35 -13.27
N PHE A 78 4.62 3.50 -13.73
CA PHE A 78 5.33 2.55 -12.89
C PHE A 78 6.77 2.99 -12.68
N PHE A 79 7.26 2.84 -11.45
CA PHE A 79 8.61 3.28 -11.10
C PHE A 79 9.23 2.39 -10.02
N ASN A 80 10.54 2.44 -9.91
CA ASN A 80 11.28 2.05 -8.71
C ASN A 80 12.02 3.27 -8.14
N LEU A 81 12.64 3.07 -7.00
CA LEU A 81 13.44 4.10 -6.35
C LEU A 81 14.94 3.83 -6.51
N PRO A 82 15.80 4.85 -6.41
CA PRO A 82 17.24 4.66 -6.35
C PRO A 82 17.61 3.71 -5.23
N LYS A 83 18.56 2.81 -5.48
CA LYS A 83 19.08 1.90 -4.45
C LYS A 83 19.74 2.68 -3.33
N LYS A 84 19.48 2.29 -2.10
CA LYS A 84 20.12 2.85 -0.90
C LYS A 84 20.70 1.74 -0.03
N PRO A 85 21.80 2.01 0.70
CA PRO A 85 22.30 1.07 1.69
C PRO A 85 21.25 0.75 2.75
N VAL A 86 21.21 -0.49 3.20
CA VAL A 86 20.27 -0.94 4.24
C VAL A 86 20.43 -0.13 5.52
N ALA A 87 21.67 0.17 5.91
CA ALA A 87 21.99 0.99 7.08
C ALA A 87 21.36 2.39 7.05
N ASP A 88 21.15 2.97 5.87
CA ASP A 88 20.53 4.29 5.72
C ASP A 88 19.02 4.33 6.05
N LEU A 89 18.39 3.17 6.21
CA LEU A 89 16.94 3.07 6.27
C LEU A 89 16.43 2.26 7.47
N ILE A 90 17.14 1.22 7.89
CA ILE A 90 16.68 0.24 8.89
C ILE A 90 17.63 0.23 10.10
N SER A 91 18.28 1.34 10.38
CA SER A 91 19.17 1.49 11.52
C SER A 91 18.51 2.27 12.66
N VAL A 92 18.93 1.99 13.89
CA VAL A 92 18.54 2.78 15.04
C VAL A 92 19.22 4.15 15.01
N GLY A 93 18.54 5.17 15.49
CA GLY A 93 19.09 6.51 15.67
C GLY A 93 19.25 7.38 14.42
N GLN A 94 19.10 6.84 13.21
CA GLN A 94 19.19 7.62 11.99
C GLN A 94 17.80 7.86 11.40
N GLY A 95 17.59 9.04 10.78
CA GLY A 95 16.38 9.35 10.04
C GLY A 95 16.24 8.48 8.79
N ILE A 96 15.02 8.34 8.27
CA ILE A 96 14.76 7.63 7.03
C ILE A 96 15.14 8.55 5.87
N LYS A 97 16.16 8.18 5.10
CA LYS A 97 16.58 8.95 3.92
C LYS A 97 15.64 8.64 2.76
N LYS A 98 14.66 9.50 2.52
CA LYS A 98 13.76 9.33 1.38
C LYS A 98 14.44 9.43 0.03
N ALA A 99 13.82 8.84 -0.99
CA ALA A 99 14.26 9.01 -2.37
C ALA A 99 13.97 10.43 -2.86
N GLU A 100 14.90 11.02 -3.59
CA GLU A 100 14.74 12.35 -4.18
C GLU A 100 14.02 12.30 -5.53
N LYS A 101 14.02 11.15 -6.20
CA LYS A 101 13.43 10.95 -7.52
C LYS A 101 12.88 9.55 -7.71
N LYS A 102 11.93 9.43 -8.64
CA LYS A 102 11.39 8.17 -9.15
C LYS A 102 12.11 7.79 -10.43
N ASN A 103 12.48 6.52 -10.56
CA ASN A 103 13.01 5.97 -11.81
C ASN A 103 11.85 5.29 -12.55
N TYR A 104 11.24 6.00 -13.48
CA TYR A 104 10.13 5.46 -14.26
C TYR A 104 10.60 4.38 -15.21
N MET A 105 9.80 3.33 -15.35
CA MET A 105 10.09 2.16 -16.14
C MET A 105 9.01 1.89 -17.18
N ASN A 106 9.43 1.32 -18.31
CA ASN A 106 8.52 0.86 -19.33
C ASN A 106 8.28 -0.64 -19.13
N LEU A 107 7.03 -1.01 -18.85
CA LEU A 107 6.61 -2.41 -18.66
C LEU A 107 5.89 -2.98 -19.90
N GLN A 108 5.76 -2.21 -20.98
CA GLN A 108 5.10 -2.62 -22.21
C GLN A 108 5.70 -3.93 -22.75
N ASN A 109 4.83 -4.92 -23.01
CA ASN A 109 5.20 -6.26 -23.47
C ASN A 109 6.13 -7.07 -22.55
N ASN A 110 6.42 -6.58 -21.33
CA ASN A 110 7.31 -7.25 -20.37
C ASN A 110 6.71 -7.24 -18.95
N LEU A 111 5.39 -7.17 -18.83
CA LEU A 111 4.74 -7.15 -17.53
C LEU A 111 4.74 -8.53 -16.86
N HIS A 112 4.19 -9.53 -17.53
CA HIS A 112 3.97 -10.88 -16.99
C HIS A 112 5.19 -11.81 -17.06
N PRO A 113 5.32 -12.78 -16.14
CA PRO A 113 4.56 -12.90 -14.89
C PRO A 113 5.03 -11.90 -13.84
N TYR A 114 4.14 -11.60 -12.86
CA TYR A 114 4.50 -10.77 -11.71
C TYR A 114 3.70 -11.18 -10.46
N LEU A 115 4.17 -10.79 -9.28
CA LEU A 115 3.35 -10.77 -8.08
C LEU A 115 2.67 -9.42 -7.93
N LEU A 116 1.37 -9.44 -7.70
CA LEU A 116 0.63 -8.28 -7.23
C LEU A 116 0.47 -8.37 -5.73
N THR A 117 1.08 -7.45 -5.01
CA THR A 117 0.85 -7.29 -3.57
C THR A 117 -0.10 -6.13 -3.37
N SER A 118 -1.34 -6.44 -3.05
CA SER A 118 -2.42 -5.46 -2.84
C SER A 118 -2.72 -5.32 -1.36
N GLY A 119 -2.68 -4.10 -0.85
CA GLY A 119 -2.93 -3.79 0.55
C GLY A 119 -4.02 -2.74 0.71
N GLN A 120 -4.97 -3.02 1.62
CA GLN A 120 -5.95 -2.07 2.18
C GLN A 120 -6.07 -2.37 3.68
N GLU A 121 -7.14 -3.04 4.14
CA GLU A 121 -7.26 -3.48 5.54
C GLU A 121 -6.17 -4.50 5.87
N GLY A 122 -6.01 -5.52 5.05
CA GLY A 122 -4.93 -6.50 5.08
C GLY A 122 -4.10 -6.48 3.80
N VAL A 123 -3.20 -7.45 3.67
CA VAL A 123 -2.39 -7.65 2.47
C VAL A 123 -2.82 -8.93 1.78
N SER A 124 -3.04 -8.86 0.48
CA SER A 124 -3.26 -10.00 -0.40
C SER A 124 -2.17 -10.09 -1.45
N ILE A 125 -1.65 -11.29 -1.69
CA ILE A 125 -0.60 -11.55 -2.68
C ILE A 125 -1.18 -12.45 -3.77
N TYR A 126 -1.14 -11.97 -5.00
CA TYR A 126 -1.60 -12.68 -6.18
C TYR A 126 -0.43 -13.00 -7.10
N LYS A 127 -0.40 -14.22 -7.62
CA LYS A 127 0.43 -14.59 -8.76
C LYS A 127 -0.34 -14.29 -10.03
N VAL A 128 0.23 -13.46 -10.89
CA VAL A 128 -0.39 -13.03 -12.14
C VAL A 128 0.46 -13.53 -13.31
N ASN A 129 -0.01 -14.57 -13.98
CA ASN A 129 0.65 -15.12 -15.16
C ASN A 129 0.23 -14.41 -16.45
N SER A 130 -1.02 -13.92 -16.49
CA SER A 130 -1.57 -13.08 -17.55
C SER A 130 -2.82 -12.36 -17.04
N ILE A 131 -3.39 -11.46 -17.83
CA ILE A 131 -4.63 -10.72 -17.52
C ILE A 131 -5.82 -11.64 -17.15
N ASN A 132 -5.85 -12.87 -17.70
CA ASN A 132 -6.92 -13.85 -17.47
C ASN A 132 -6.46 -15.04 -16.60
N SER A 133 -5.20 -15.07 -16.14
CA SER A 133 -4.65 -16.17 -15.37
C SER A 133 -3.93 -15.64 -14.14
N PHE A 134 -4.64 -15.61 -13.03
CA PHE A 134 -4.11 -15.17 -11.73
C PHE A 134 -4.76 -15.93 -10.58
N GLU A 135 -4.06 -16.02 -9.47
CA GLU A 135 -4.54 -16.68 -8.27
C GLU A 135 -4.01 -16.00 -7.01
N LYS A 136 -4.80 -16.03 -5.93
CA LYS A 136 -4.36 -15.58 -4.61
C LYS A 136 -3.53 -16.67 -3.97
N ILE A 137 -2.26 -16.38 -3.69
CA ILE A 137 -1.29 -17.35 -3.15
C ILE A 137 -0.81 -17.04 -1.74
N GLY A 138 -1.16 -15.85 -1.22
CA GLY A 138 -0.73 -15.44 0.11
C GLY A 138 -1.41 -14.17 0.61
N GLY A 139 -0.98 -13.74 1.78
CA GLY A 139 -1.44 -12.53 2.42
C GLY A 139 -1.23 -12.54 3.93
N ASN A 140 -1.52 -11.43 4.59
CA ASN A 140 -1.56 -11.31 6.04
C ASN A 140 -2.55 -10.22 6.48
N SER A 141 -2.86 -10.18 7.79
CA SER A 141 -3.80 -9.22 8.38
C SER A 141 -3.16 -7.87 8.76
N PHE A 142 -1.84 -7.75 8.66
CA PHE A 142 -1.14 -6.50 8.95
C PHE A 142 -1.02 -5.67 7.67
N GLY A 143 -2.09 -4.95 7.34
CA GLY A 143 -2.18 -4.12 6.14
C GLY A 143 -1.90 -2.64 6.39
N PRO A 144 -1.95 -1.82 5.33
CA PRO A 144 -1.73 -0.37 5.42
C PRO A 144 -2.67 0.32 6.40
N THR A 145 -3.95 -0.04 6.42
CA THR A 145 -4.93 0.53 7.35
C THR A 145 -4.58 0.21 8.81
N THR A 146 -3.96 -0.94 9.08
CA THR A 146 -3.46 -1.24 10.42
C THR A 146 -2.34 -0.30 10.83
N LEU A 147 -1.38 -0.03 9.92
CA LEU A 147 -0.32 0.95 10.18
C LEU A 147 -0.90 2.35 10.44
N TRP A 148 -1.86 2.79 9.63
CA TRP A 148 -2.54 4.06 9.85
C TRP A 148 -3.26 4.11 11.20
N SER A 149 -3.99 3.06 11.57
CA SER A 149 -4.64 2.97 12.88
C SER A 149 -3.64 3.06 14.04
N LEU A 150 -2.47 2.45 13.89
CA LEU A 150 -1.39 2.54 14.87
C LEU A 150 -0.80 3.96 14.94
N PHE A 151 -0.63 4.66 13.82
CA PHE A 151 -0.23 6.08 13.83
C PHE A 151 -1.25 6.94 14.56
N THR A 152 -2.54 6.78 14.26
CA THR A 152 -3.59 7.54 14.92
C THR A 152 -3.63 7.26 16.41
N TYR A 153 -3.57 5.99 16.80
CA TYR A 153 -3.65 5.58 18.21
C TYR A 153 -2.40 5.97 19.02
N SER A 154 -1.21 5.67 18.50
CA SER A 154 0.04 5.81 19.26
C SER A 154 0.68 7.19 19.12
N CYS A 155 0.50 7.85 17.96
CA CYS A 155 1.18 9.11 17.65
C CYS A 155 0.21 10.29 17.51
N GLY A 156 -1.09 10.02 17.31
CA GLY A 156 -2.09 11.06 17.06
C GLY A 156 -2.03 11.61 15.61
N TYR A 157 -1.40 10.89 14.68
CA TYR A 157 -1.37 11.25 13.25
C TYR A 157 -2.59 10.63 12.56
N ASP A 158 -3.50 11.46 12.12
CA ASP A 158 -4.75 11.08 11.44
C ASP A 158 -4.60 10.96 9.91
N ASN A 159 -3.45 11.40 9.37
CA ASN A 159 -3.07 11.26 7.98
C ASN A 159 -1.92 10.23 7.87
N PRO A 160 -2.06 9.19 7.03
CA PRO A 160 -1.04 8.14 6.91
C PRO A 160 0.28 8.63 6.33
N ASP A 161 0.26 9.54 5.34
CA ASP A 161 1.48 10.08 4.75
C ASP A 161 2.22 11.01 5.73
N LEU A 162 1.49 11.82 6.51
CA LEU A 162 2.08 12.61 7.59
C LEU A 162 2.80 11.72 8.61
N GLY A 163 2.21 10.57 8.97
CA GLY A 163 2.86 9.61 9.86
C GLY A 163 4.19 9.10 9.31
N CYS A 164 4.28 8.86 8.01
CA CYS A 164 5.53 8.45 7.35
C CYS A 164 6.54 9.60 7.23
N GLU A 165 6.09 10.82 6.93
CA GLU A 165 6.95 12.01 6.86
C GLU A 165 7.56 12.33 8.22
N GLU A 166 6.78 12.30 9.30
CA GLU A 166 7.27 12.50 10.66
C GLU A 166 8.24 11.38 11.10
N ALA A 167 7.95 10.12 10.71
CA ALA A 167 8.85 8.99 10.94
C ALA A 167 10.25 9.19 10.33
N ALA A 168 10.36 9.92 9.22
CA ALA A 168 11.65 10.22 8.59
C ALA A 168 12.60 11.01 9.50
N ASN A 169 12.05 11.78 10.43
CA ASN A 169 12.81 12.59 11.40
C ASN A 169 12.93 11.92 12.78
N GLY A 170 12.40 10.70 12.94
CA GLY A 170 12.39 9.99 14.21
C GLY A 170 13.73 9.40 14.60
N ASN A 171 13.93 9.23 15.90
CA ASN A 171 15.05 8.53 16.50
C ASN A 171 14.53 7.37 17.35
N ASN A 172 14.62 6.17 16.84
CA ASN A 172 14.07 4.97 17.48
C ASN A 172 15.02 4.26 18.45
N ASN A 173 16.11 4.88 18.87
CA ASN A 173 17.11 4.30 19.78
C ASN A 173 16.52 3.83 21.12
N LEU A 174 15.52 4.53 21.65
CA LEU A 174 14.85 4.18 22.91
C LEU A 174 13.77 3.11 22.73
N ILE A 175 13.41 2.77 21.50
CA ILE A 175 12.26 1.91 21.16
C ILE A 175 12.74 0.54 20.68
N ASP A 176 13.63 0.53 19.69
CA ASP A 176 14.08 -0.67 19.01
C ASP A 176 15.42 -1.16 19.55
N LEU A 177 15.61 -2.48 19.65
CA LEU A 177 16.91 -3.08 19.91
C LEU A 177 17.71 -3.16 18.61
N SER A 178 18.96 -2.67 18.67
CA SER A 178 19.92 -2.86 17.59
C SER A 178 20.62 -4.23 17.70
N VAL A 179 21.28 -4.61 16.60
CA VAL A 179 22.21 -5.76 16.61
C VAL A 179 23.29 -5.56 17.67
N GLY A 180 23.82 -4.32 17.83
CA GLY A 180 24.79 -3.99 18.84
C GLY A 180 24.29 -4.17 20.28
N ASP A 181 23.02 -3.84 20.55
CA ASP A 181 22.41 -4.08 21.86
C ASP A 181 22.30 -5.58 22.20
N ILE A 182 22.14 -6.43 21.18
CA ILE A 182 21.94 -7.88 21.35
C ILE A 182 23.28 -8.62 21.45
N TYR A 183 24.24 -8.28 20.58
CA TYR A 183 25.48 -9.03 20.42
C TYR A 183 26.73 -8.29 20.93
N GLY A 184 26.60 -7.04 21.38
CA GLY A 184 27.71 -6.21 21.87
C GLY A 184 28.55 -5.55 20.77
N GLY A 185 28.17 -5.65 19.50
CA GLY A 185 28.86 -5.12 18.34
C GLY A 185 28.28 -5.61 17.02
N ASN A 186 29.07 -5.57 15.95
CA ASN A 186 28.68 -6.16 14.67
C ASN A 186 28.52 -7.68 14.81
N TYR A 187 27.54 -8.25 14.13
CA TYR A 187 27.38 -9.71 14.04
C TYR A 187 27.97 -10.19 12.70
N GLU A 188 29.30 -10.43 12.71
CA GLU A 188 30.08 -10.70 11.51
C GLU A 188 29.67 -11.96 10.75
N ASN A 189 29.24 -13.00 11.50
CA ASN A 189 28.77 -14.27 10.88
C ASN A 189 27.61 -14.10 9.90
N MET A 190 26.82 -13.03 10.05
CA MET A 190 25.70 -12.69 9.17
C MET A 190 25.90 -11.34 8.44
N SER A 191 27.07 -10.74 8.54
CA SER A 191 27.38 -9.42 7.98
C SER A 191 26.37 -8.34 8.41
N LEU A 192 25.96 -8.36 9.69
CA LEU A 192 25.03 -7.38 10.25
C LEU A 192 25.80 -6.30 11.02
N SER A 193 25.61 -5.05 10.64
CA SER A 193 26.13 -3.89 11.36
C SER A 193 25.43 -3.72 12.71
N SER A 194 26.18 -3.23 13.71
CA SER A 194 25.68 -3.04 15.09
C SER A 194 24.50 -2.07 15.19
N ASP A 195 24.38 -1.14 14.28
CA ASP A 195 23.30 -0.15 14.24
C ASP A 195 21.99 -0.64 13.61
N LEU A 196 22.02 -1.78 12.90
CA LEU A 196 20.80 -2.36 12.32
C LEU A 196 19.80 -2.76 13.41
N ILE A 197 18.50 -2.61 13.11
CA ILE A 197 17.43 -3.06 14.00
C ILE A 197 17.42 -4.59 14.04
N GLY A 198 17.66 -5.11 15.25
CA GLY A 198 17.58 -6.54 15.54
C GLY A 198 16.18 -6.96 16.04
N SER A 199 15.50 -6.06 16.77
CA SER A 199 14.13 -6.34 17.26
C SER A 199 13.35 -5.05 17.44
N SER A 200 12.22 -4.93 16.74
CA SER A 200 11.34 -3.76 16.81
C SER A 200 10.58 -3.71 18.13
N PHE A 201 10.44 -2.51 18.70
CA PHE A 201 9.72 -2.21 19.95
C PHE A 201 10.25 -2.91 21.21
N CYS A 202 11.36 -3.61 21.15
CA CYS A 202 11.78 -4.49 22.25
C CYS A 202 12.32 -3.73 23.47
N LYS A 203 12.85 -2.51 23.31
CA LYS A 203 13.23 -1.63 24.41
C LYS A 203 12.03 -0.98 25.08
N PHE A 204 10.94 -0.79 24.36
CA PHE A 204 9.78 -0.01 24.83
C PHE A 204 9.16 -0.55 26.11
N LYS A 205 9.25 -1.87 26.36
CA LYS A 205 8.75 -2.52 27.58
C LYS A 205 9.50 -2.09 28.87
N ASN A 206 10.71 -1.56 28.73
CA ASN A 206 11.62 -1.20 29.85
C ASN A 206 11.85 0.32 29.92
N ILE A 207 11.03 1.12 29.26
CA ILE A 207 11.14 2.58 29.32
C ILE A 207 10.54 3.05 30.67
N ASP A 208 11.41 3.53 31.56
CA ASP A 208 11.01 4.07 32.87
C ASP A 208 10.24 5.40 32.73
N ASP A 209 10.56 6.19 31.72
CA ASP A 209 9.86 7.43 31.39
C ASP A 209 9.46 7.50 29.93
N ILE A 210 8.22 7.08 29.65
CA ILE A 210 7.63 7.10 28.32
C ILE A 210 7.49 8.53 27.76
N ASN A 211 7.53 9.56 28.61
CA ASN A 211 7.41 10.95 28.18
C ASN A 211 8.67 11.45 27.46
N ASN A 212 9.79 10.73 27.57
CA ASN A 212 11.03 11.04 26.85
C ASN A 212 11.00 10.52 25.39
N VAL A 213 9.96 9.77 24.99
CA VAL A 213 9.80 9.23 23.63
C VAL A 213 8.92 10.17 22.82
N GLU A 214 9.45 10.71 21.74
CA GLU A 214 8.68 11.55 20.84
C GLU A 214 7.79 10.70 19.91
N LYS A 215 6.66 11.25 19.52
CA LYS A 215 5.69 10.56 18.61
C LYS A 215 6.31 10.15 17.28
N LYS A 216 7.20 10.97 16.72
CA LYS A 216 7.93 10.66 15.49
C LYS A 216 8.86 9.45 15.63
N ASP A 217 9.39 9.20 16.85
CA ASP A 217 10.26 8.05 17.12
C ASP A 217 9.45 6.75 17.08
N VAL A 218 8.25 6.77 17.70
CA VAL A 218 7.29 5.66 17.62
C VAL A 218 6.86 5.44 16.18
N ALA A 219 6.54 6.52 15.45
CA ALA A 219 6.16 6.43 14.04
C ALA A 219 7.26 5.78 13.18
N LYS A 220 8.53 6.12 13.41
CA LYS A 220 9.66 5.49 12.73
C LYS A 220 9.71 3.98 12.96
N SER A 221 9.61 3.54 14.22
CA SER A 221 9.59 2.10 14.55
C SER A 221 8.42 1.39 13.86
N LEU A 222 7.23 2.01 13.81
CA LEU A 222 6.04 1.46 13.15
C LEU A 222 6.24 1.32 11.64
N VAL A 223 6.80 2.35 10.97
CA VAL A 223 7.05 2.32 9.52
C VAL A 223 8.04 1.22 9.16
N ILE A 224 9.13 1.09 9.95
CA ILE A 224 10.15 0.06 9.70
C ILE A 224 9.59 -1.34 9.99
N LEU A 225 8.84 -1.52 11.08
CA LEU A 225 8.19 -2.78 11.40
C LEU A 225 7.22 -3.22 10.30
N TYR A 226 6.36 -2.30 9.83
CA TYR A 226 5.42 -2.59 8.76
C TYR A 226 6.14 -2.89 7.44
N GLY A 227 6.99 -1.97 6.98
CA GLY A 227 7.71 -2.11 5.71
C GLY A 227 8.60 -3.35 5.67
N GLY A 228 9.30 -3.65 6.79
CA GLY A 228 10.11 -4.85 6.93
C GLY A 228 9.30 -6.14 6.87
N THR A 229 8.19 -6.23 7.64
CA THR A 229 7.31 -7.40 7.66
C THR A 229 6.64 -7.63 6.31
N PHE A 230 6.09 -6.58 5.71
CA PHE A 230 5.49 -6.61 4.37
C PHE A 230 6.48 -7.14 3.33
N SER A 231 7.69 -6.60 3.33
CA SER A 231 8.75 -6.95 2.38
C SER A 231 9.25 -8.38 2.57
N HIS A 232 9.41 -8.81 3.82
CA HIS A 232 9.87 -10.17 4.12
C HIS A 232 8.89 -11.22 3.61
N ILE A 233 7.60 -11.07 3.92
CA ILE A 233 6.55 -11.99 3.44
C ILE A 233 6.47 -11.98 1.92
N THR A 234 6.48 -10.79 1.31
CA THR A 234 6.45 -10.63 -0.14
C THR A 234 7.65 -11.30 -0.81
N SER A 235 8.85 -11.12 -0.26
CA SER A 235 10.08 -11.74 -0.79
C SER A 235 10.05 -13.26 -0.70
N LEU A 236 9.61 -13.82 0.45
CA LEU A 236 9.51 -15.28 0.62
C LEU A 236 8.53 -15.90 -0.39
N VAL A 237 7.39 -15.28 -0.61
CA VAL A 237 6.40 -15.73 -1.60
C VAL A 237 6.97 -15.61 -3.01
N SER A 238 7.65 -14.51 -3.33
CA SER A 238 8.27 -14.26 -4.64
C SER A 238 9.35 -15.30 -4.97
N LEU A 239 10.23 -15.58 -4.02
CA LEU A 239 11.26 -16.62 -4.15
C LEU A 239 10.66 -18.01 -4.34
N LYS A 240 9.63 -18.35 -3.54
CA LYS A 240 8.92 -19.63 -3.65
C LYS A 240 8.29 -19.82 -5.04
N GLU A 241 7.69 -18.79 -5.58
CA GLU A 241 7.02 -18.82 -6.88
C GLU A 241 7.99 -18.59 -8.07
N ASN A 242 9.25 -18.31 -7.79
CA ASN A 242 10.29 -17.99 -8.80
C ASN A 242 9.89 -16.82 -9.72
N ILE A 243 9.30 -15.78 -9.11
CA ILE A 243 8.90 -14.54 -9.80
C ILE A 243 9.74 -13.40 -9.25
N ASN A 244 10.39 -12.65 -10.12
CA ASN A 244 11.32 -11.58 -9.75
C ASN A 244 10.76 -10.16 -9.88
N LYS A 245 9.51 -10.01 -10.29
CA LYS A 245 8.80 -8.72 -10.39
C LYS A 245 7.65 -8.68 -9.38
N VAL A 246 7.64 -7.65 -8.55
CA VAL A 246 6.57 -7.42 -7.57
C VAL A 246 5.98 -6.04 -7.80
N ILE A 247 4.71 -5.98 -8.20
CA ILE A 247 3.94 -4.73 -8.26
C ILE A 247 3.25 -4.52 -6.93
N ILE A 248 3.48 -3.36 -6.33
CA ILE A 248 2.91 -2.98 -5.06
C ILE A 248 1.78 -1.98 -5.32
N SER A 249 0.56 -2.42 -5.02
CA SER A 249 -0.65 -1.59 -5.04
C SER A 249 -1.09 -1.40 -3.60
N SER A 250 -0.64 -0.31 -2.98
CA SER A 250 -0.88 -0.02 -1.57
C SER A 250 -1.59 1.33 -1.45
N ASN A 251 -2.84 1.29 -1.01
CA ASN A 251 -3.64 2.43 -0.62
C ASN A 251 -3.90 2.29 0.90
N PRO A 252 -3.77 3.29 1.74
CA PRO A 252 -3.78 4.74 1.42
C PRO A 252 -2.38 5.41 1.39
N PHE A 253 -1.29 4.69 1.32
CA PHE A 253 0.06 5.26 1.41
C PHE A 253 0.68 5.54 0.05
N TYR A 254 1.16 6.79 -0.14
CA TYR A 254 1.97 7.22 -1.28
C TYR A 254 3.34 7.78 -0.85
N SER A 255 3.72 7.55 0.41
CA SER A 255 4.96 8.03 1.00
C SER A 255 6.20 7.38 0.37
N LEU A 256 7.12 8.21 -0.11
CA LEU A 256 8.41 7.75 -0.65
C LEU A 256 9.30 7.13 0.45
N GLU A 257 9.13 7.54 1.71
CA GLU A 257 9.82 6.99 2.87
C GLU A 257 9.46 5.51 3.04
N LEU A 258 8.16 5.18 3.04
CA LEU A 258 7.69 3.81 3.15
C LEU A 258 8.09 2.98 1.93
N PHE A 259 7.95 3.52 0.72
CA PHE A 259 8.35 2.83 -0.51
C PHE A 259 9.85 2.53 -0.52
N GLN A 260 10.67 3.44 -0.02
CA GLN A 260 12.12 3.23 0.07
C GLN A 260 12.47 2.08 1.04
N ILE A 261 11.79 2.02 2.21
CA ILE A 261 11.96 0.92 3.17
C ILE A 261 11.53 -0.39 2.53
N ILE A 262 10.39 -0.43 1.87
CA ILE A 262 9.87 -1.64 1.22
C ILE A 262 10.84 -2.12 0.15
N GLN A 263 11.29 -1.24 -0.75
CA GLN A 263 12.22 -1.61 -1.81
C GLN A 263 13.53 -2.17 -1.26
N THR A 264 14.17 -1.42 -0.34
CA THR A 264 15.45 -1.83 0.25
C THR A 264 15.34 -3.15 1.02
N SER A 265 14.22 -3.35 1.71
CA SER A 265 13.96 -4.60 2.44
C SER A 265 13.73 -5.78 1.48
N ILE A 266 12.98 -5.60 0.38
CA ILE A 266 12.81 -6.61 -0.65
C ILE A 266 14.17 -6.97 -1.28
N GLU A 267 14.97 -5.99 -1.66
CA GLU A 267 16.31 -6.19 -2.21
C GLU A 267 17.20 -6.99 -1.25
N ARG A 268 17.17 -6.65 0.04
CA ARG A 268 17.92 -7.36 1.08
C ARG A 268 17.47 -8.81 1.23
N TYR A 269 16.17 -9.05 1.44
CA TYR A 269 15.64 -10.41 1.69
C TYR A 269 15.76 -11.32 0.47
N SER A 270 15.85 -10.76 -0.72
CA SER A 270 16.01 -11.50 -1.97
C SER A 270 17.43 -11.53 -2.51
N SER A 271 18.42 -11.00 -1.80
CA SER A 271 19.79 -10.82 -2.32
C SER A 271 19.82 -10.10 -3.68
N ASN A 272 18.99 -9.06 -3.82
CA ASN A 272 18.81 -8.24 -5.03
C ASN A 272 18.25 -8.98 -6.26
N THR A 273 17.59 -10.12 -6.08
CA THR A 273 17.01 -10.88 -7.21
C THR A 273 15.57 -10.45 -7.54
N ILE A 274 14.90 -9.75 -6.63
CA ILE A 274 13.51 -9.29 -6.81
C ILE A 274 13.47 -7.77 -6.95
N GLY A 275 12.73 -7.29 -7.96
CA GLY A 275 12.47 -5.87 -8.19
C GLY A 275 11.11 -5.44 -7.66
N ALA A 276 11.09 -4.45 -6.77
CA ALA A 276 9.86 -3.77 -6.35
C ALA A 276 9.46 -2.73 -7.40
N ILE A 277 8.18 -2.69 -7.75
CA ILE A 277 7.59 -1.77 -8.72
C ILE A 277 6.43 -1.06 -8.04
N PHE A 278 6.55 0.26 -7.93
CA PHE A 278 5.55 1.15 -7.35
C PHE A 278 4.79 1.87 -8.45
N ASN A 279 3.73 2.57 -8.07
CA ASN A 279 2.92 3.37 -8.97
C ASN A 279 2.23 4.51 -8.21
N ASP A 280 1.83 5.55 -8.94
CA ASP A 280 1.06 6.69 -8.42
C ASP A 280 -0.44 6.56 -8.74
N SER A 281 -0.90 5.40 -9.20
CA SER A 281 -2.23 5.21 -9.79
C SER A 281 -3.03 4.07 -9.16
N SER A 282 -2.61 3.57 -7.99
CA SER A 282 -3.28 2.44 -7.32
C SER A 282 -4.79 2.66 -7.13
N ASP A 283 -5.22 3.89 -6.82
CA ASP A 283 -6.61 4.25 -6.61
C ASP A 283 -7.46 4.14 -7.87
N TYR A 284 -6.83 4.18 -9.03
CA TYR A 284 -7.52 4.20 -10.33
C TYR A 284 -7.53 2.84 -11.03
N PHE A 285 -6.72 1.87 -10.60
CA PHE A 285 -6.60 0.58 -11.28
C PHE A 285 -7.95 -0.13 -11.41
N GLU A 286 -8.71 -0.18 -10.33
CA GLU A 286 -10.01 -0.83 -10.30
C GLU A 286 -11.02 -0.14 -11.23
N ILE A 287 -11.05 1.19 -11.21
CA ILE A 287 -11.93 2.00 -12.07
C ILE A 287 -11.55 1.83 -13.54
N ILE A 288 -10.26 1.89 -13.87
CA ILE A 288 -9.77 1.70 -15.23
C ILE A 288 -10.14 0.31 -15.75
N GLY A 289 -9.91 -0.73 -14.94
CA GLY A 289 -10.30 -2.09 -15.30
C GLY A 289 -11.80 -2.24 -15.51
N MET A 290 -12.63 -1.58 -14.69
CA MET A 290 -14.08 -1.55 -14.87
C MET A 290 -14.48 -0.88 -16.19
N VAL A 291 -13.88 0.25 -16.54
CA VAL A 291 -14.14 0.96 -17.80
C VAL A 291 -13.79 0.08 -19.00
N ILE A 292 -12.66 -0.63 -18.94
CA ILE A 292 -12.24 -1.55 -20.00
C ILE A 292 -13.24 -2.70 -20.16
N ASP A 293 -13.70 -3.29 -19.05
CA ASP A 293 -14.70 -4.37 -19.09
C ASP A 293 -16.04 -3.91 -19.66
N LEU A 294 -16.47 -2.69 -19.32
CA LEU A 294 -17.68 -2.10 -19.87
C LEU A 294 -17.55 -1.88 -21.38
N TYR A 295 -16.41 -1.36 -21.82
CA TYR A 295 -16.13 -1.13 -23.24
C TYR A 295 -16.14 -2.45 -24.04
N ASN A 296 -15.44 -3.46 -23.54
CA ASN A 296 -15.32 -4.76 -24.22
C ASN A 296 -16.65 -5.54 -24.26
N LYS A 297 -17.61 -5.22 -23.41
CA LYS A 297 -18.94 -5.84 -23.36
C LYS A 297 -20.00 -5.04 -24.11
N ASP A 298 -19.62 -4.01 -24.87
CA ASP A 298 -20.52 -3.08 -25.56
C ASP A 298 -21.61 -2.49 -24.63
N LEU A 299 -21.28 -2.35 -23.34
CA LEU A 299 -22.21 -1.80 -22.35
C LEU A 299 -22.16 -0.27 -22.24
N PHE A 300 -21.25 0.39 -22.97
CA PHE A 300 -21.27 1.83 -23.21
C PHE A 300 -22.35 2.16 -24.25
N GLU A 301 -23.54 2.50 -23.79
CA GLU A 301 -24.50 3.24 -24.63
C GLU A 301 -24.08 4.73 -24.56
N ILE A 302 -23.48 5.22 -25.62
CA ILE A 302 -23.19 6.65 -25.83
C ILE A 302 -24.48 7.40 -26.11
#